data_bbac7b10a78f78f724a32ca6f6f1626c
#
_entry.id   bbac7b10a78f78f724a32ca6f6f1626c
#
_cell.length_a   1.000
_cell.length_b   1.000
_cell.length_c   1.000
_cell.angle_alpha   90.00
_cell.angle_beta   90.00
_cell.angle_gamma   90.00
#
_symmetry.space_group_name_H-M   'P 1'
#
loop_
_entity.id
_entity.type
_entity.pdbx_description
1 polymer ?
#
loop_
_entity_poly.entity_id
_entity_poly.type
_entity_poly.pdbx_seq_one_letter_code
_entity_poly.pdbx_strand_id
1 'polypeptide(L)'
;MVKESVNRSDEVPLAEGGTQPVDTGWIVYNGTNYPNLTALFDELAVVTRPTGMSFAVSLGDGAYEWKGSDQLFTVFAQASNFFNLRHYRLVFDILRLNRRAKQLLAAGALPTGSLGDWLVAEGFSRELMSRYLLPMAGLIWSCSPLK
;
A
#
# COMPACT_ATOMS: atom_id res chain seq x y z
N MET A 1 -8.30 -4.95 -10.39
CA MET A 1 -7.55 -4.04 -11.28
C MET A 1 -7.67 -2.63 -10.69
N VAL A 2 -6.54 -1.96 -10.50
CA VAL A 2 -6.50 -0.57 -10.02
C VAL A 2 -6.66 0.33 -11.24
N LYS A 3 -7.41 1.41 -11.10
CA LYS A 3 -7.65 2.40 -12.15
C LYS A 3 -7.27 3.79 -11.64
N GLU A 4 -6.80 4.63 -12.52
CA GLU A 4 -6.48 6.03 -12.28
C GLU A 4 -7.54 6.90 -12.94
N SER A 5 -7.97 7.95 -12.25
CA SER A 5 -8.86 8.99 -12.80
C SER A 5 -8.16 10.33 -12.72
N VAL A 6 -8.26 11.12 -13.78
CA VAL A 6 -7.78 12.51 -13.79
C VAL A 6 -8.85 13.36 -13.13
N ASN A 7 -8.64 13.73 -11.87
CA ASN A 7 -9.62 14.51 -11.10
C ASN A 7 -9.22 15.99 -10.96
N ARG A 8 -7.93 16.25 -10.75
CA ARG A 8 -7.35 17.59 -10.70
C ARG A 8 -5.89 17.49 -11.08
N SER A 9 -5.49 18.30 -12.04
CA SER A 9 -4.09 18.39 -12.47
C SER A 9 -3.59 19.81 -12.20
N ASP A 10 -2.46 19.92 -11.54
CA ASP A 10 -1.70 21.17 -11.41
C ASP A 10 -0.55 21.17 -12.41
N GLU A 11 -0.33 22.30 -13.08
CA GLU A 11 0.77 22.45 -14.01
C GLU A 11 2.08 22.70 -13.28
N VAL A 12 3.04 21.78 -13.41
CA VAL A 12 4.35 21.88 -12.79
C VAL A 12 5.37 22.31 -13.84
N PRO A 13 6.14 23.40 -13.59
CA PRO A 13 7.17 23.85 -14.51
C PRO A 13 8.32 22.82 -14.60
N LEU A 14 8.78 22.56 -15.82
CA LEU A 14 9.92 21.69 -16.09
C LEU A 14 11.22 22.49 -16.09
N ALA A 15 12.33 21.87 -15.66
CA ALA A 15 13.65 22.48 -15.64
C ALA A 15 14.15 22.91 -17.04
N GLU A 16 13.69 22.20 -18.08
CA GLU A 16 14.03 22.45 -19.49
C GLU A 16 13.08 23.44 -20.18
N GLY A 17 12.14 24.05 -19.44
CA GLY A 17 11.08 24.93 -19.94
C GLY A 17 9.82 24.16 -20.33
N GLY A 18 8.67 24.86 -20.24
CA GLY A 18 7.35 24.28 -20.42
C GLY A 18 6.72 23.81 -19.09
N THR A 19 5.51 23.28 -19.15
CA THR A 19 4.78 22.74 -18.00
C THR A 19 4.33 21.32 -18.27
N GLN A 20 4.19 20.53 -17.23
CA GLN A 20 3.59 19.21 -17.29
C GLN A 20 2.42 19.12 -16.31
N PRO A 21 1.24 18.65 -16.73
CA PRO A 21 0.14 18.42 -15.81
C PRO A 21 0.45 17.24 -14.89
N VAL A 22 0.28 17.45 -13.59
CA VAL A 22 0.47 16.45 -12.54
C VAL A 22 -0.85 16.32 -11.76
N ASP A 23 -1.35 15.12 -11.67
CA ASP A 23 -2.58 14.83 -10.96
C ASP A 23 -2.35 14.94 -9.44
N THR A 24 -3.15 15.77 -8.76
CA THR A 24 -2.96 16.11 -7.34
C THR A 24 -4.15 15.73 -6.46
N GLY A 25 -5.23 15.20 -7.03
CA GLY A 25 -6.42 14.78 -6.30
C GLY A 25 -6.43 13.30 -5.95
N TRP A 26 -7.61 12.73 -5.81
CA TRP A 26 -7.79 11.27 -5.72
C TRP A 26 -7.54 10.65 -7.09
N ILE A 27 -6.34 10.13 -7.25
CA ILE A 27 -5.82 9.70 -8.55
C ILE A 27 -5.99 8.20 -8.81
N VAL A 28 -6.22 7.39 -7.77
CA VAL A 28 -6.25 5.92 -7.88
C VAL A 28 -7.45 5.33 -7.17
N TYR A 29 -8.15 4.41 -7.82
CA TYR A 29 -9.24 3.65 -7.21
C TYR A 29 -9.27 2.19 -7.68
N ASN A 30 -9.97 1.35 -6.91
CA ASN A 30 -10.16 -0.06 -7.23
C ASN A 30 -11.65 -0.31 -7.51
N GLY A 31 -11.97 -0.71 -8.73
CA GLY A 31 -13.35 -0.91 -9.15
C GLY A 31 -14.13 -1.95 -8.32
N THR A 32 -13.45 -2.93 -7.70
CA THR A 32 -14.10 -3.92 -6.84
C THR A 32 -14.55 -3.34 -5.52
N ASN A 33 -13.76 -2.42 -4.93
CA ASN A 33 -14.05 -1.84 -3.63
C ASN A 33 -14.92 -0.58 -3.70
N TYR A 34 -15.02 0.04 -4.89
CA TYR A 34 -15.75 1.28 -5.11
C TYR A 34 -16.80 1.15 -6.23
N PRO A 35 -17.81 0.26 -6.09
CA PRO A 35 -18.78 0.00 -7.15
C PRO A 35 -19.59 1.24 -7.52
N ASN A 36 -20.00 2.05 -6.53
CA ASN A 36 -20.77 3.27 -6.77
C ASN A 36 -19.95 4.35 -7.48
N LEU A 37 -18.66 4.48 -7.14
CA LEU A 37 -17.77 5.40 -7.83
C LEU A 37 -17.55 4.97 -9.29
N THR A 38 -17.40 3.67 -9.52
CA THR A 38 -17.27 3.11 -10.87
C THR A 38 -18.52 3.41 -11.70
N ALA A 39 -19.71 3.19 -11.14
CA ALA A 39 -20.97 3.48 -11.81
C ALA A 39 -21.12 4.99 -12.11
N LEU A 40 -20.75 5.87 -11.18
CA LEU A 40 -20.76 7.31 -11.40
C LEU A 40 -19.82 7.73 -12.52
N PHE A 41 -18.61 7.17 -12.58
CA PHE A 41 -17.65 7.47 -13.64
C PHE A 41 -18.13 6.98 -15.01
N ASP A 42 -18.80 5.83 -15.05
CA ASP A 42 -19.40 5.31 -16.28
C ASP A 42 -20.55 6.22 -16.76
N GLU A 43 -21.41 6.69 -15.83
CA GLU A 43 -22.53 7.61 -16.13
C GLU A 43 -22.03 8.97 -16.63
N LEU A 44 -20.97 9.50 -16.01
CA LEU A 44 -20.38 10.79 -16.38
C LEU A 44 -19.37 10.69 -17.54
N ALA A 45 -19.17 9.50 -18.10
CA ALA A 45 -18.19 9.23 -19.16
C ALA A 45 -16.75 9.68 -18.78
N VAL A 46 -16.37 9.55 -17.49
CA VAL A 46 -15.02 9.88 -17.03
C VAL A 46 -14.02 8.87 -17.58
N VAL A 47 -13.03 9.36 -18.31
CA VAL A 47 -11.98 8.51 -18.88
C VAL A 47 -11.07 8.02 -17.73
N THR A 48 -10.94 6.70 -17.63
CA THR A 48 -10.05 6.06 -16.65
C THR A 48 -9.11 5.10 -17.34
N ARG A 49 -7.92 4.89 -16.79
CA ARG A 49 -6.92 3.95 -17.33
C ARG A 49 -6.43 2.97 -16.25
N PRO A 50 -6.08 1.74 -16.63
CA PRO A 50 -5.41 0.82 -15.71
C PRO A 50 -4.06 1.39 -15.28
N THR A 51 -3.76 1.31 -13.98
CA THR A 51 -2.47 1.71 -13.45
C THR A 51 -1.93 0.65 -12.49
N GLY A 52 -0.61 0.61 -12.33
CA GLY A 52 0.05 -0.23 -11.34
C GLY A 52 0.23 0.54 -10.04
N MET A 53 -0.22 -0.05 -8.93
CA MET A 53 0.01 0.49 -7.60
C MET A 53 1.14 -0.27 -6.92
N SER A 54 2.15 0.44 -6.45
CA SER A 54 3.25 -0.13 -5.68
C SER A 54 3.42 0.64 -4.37
N PHE A 55 3.92 -0.05 -3.37
CA PHE A 55 4.23 0.50 -2.06
C PHE A 55 5.71 0.26 -1.77
N ALA A 56 6.43 1.28 -1.39
CA ALA A 56 7.83 1.17 -1.01
C ALA A 56 8.06 1.72 0.38
N VAL A 57 9.00 1.14 1.09
CA VAL A 57 9.45 1.58 2.41
C VAL A 57 10.94 1.79 2.37
N SER A 58 11.39 2.96 2.82
CA SER A 58 12.80 3.30 3.07
C SER A 58 12.94 3.72 4.52
N LEU A 59 13.84 3.10 5.25
CA LEU A 59 14.12 3.35 6.66
C LEU A 59 15.60 3.61 6.88
N GLY A 60 15.91 4.56 7.78
CA GLY A 60 17.29 4.87 8.17
C GLY A 60 18.11 5.37 7.00
N ASP A 61 17.63 6.37 6.26
CA ASP A 61 18.30 7.00 5.13
C ASP A 61 18.77 5.97 4.06
N GLY A 62 17.91 5.02 3.73
CA GLY A 62 18.22 3.98 2.74
C GLY A 62 18.93 2.74 3.30
N ALA A 63 19.15 2.66 4.60
CA ALA A 63 19.79 1.48 5.21
C ALA A 63 18.95 0.20 5.05
N TYR A 64 17.64 0.33 4.95
CA TYR A 64 16.73 -0.76 4.68
C TYR A 64 15.61 -0.30 3.76
N GLU A 65 15.51 -0.94 2.60
CA GLU A 65 14.51 -0.62 1.58
C GLU A 65 13.88 -1.88 1.02
N TRP A 66 12.59 -1.82 0.76
CA TRP A 66 11.87 -2.85 0.04
C TRP A 66 10.66 -2.26 -0.69
N LYS A 67 10.16 -2.98 -1.69
CA LYS A 67 9.01 -2.57 -2.50
C LYS A 67 8.02 -3.72 -2.61
N GLY A 68 6.76 -3.45 -2.29
CA GLY A 68 5.63 -4.33 -2.59
C GLY A 68 5.03 -3.97 -3.94
N SER A 69 4.99 -4.92 -4.85
CA SER A 69 4.30 -4.81 -6.13
C SER A 69 3.77 -6.19 -6.53
N ASP A 70 3.14 -6.29 -7.68
CA ASP A 70 2.67 -7.57 -8.24
C ASP A 70 3.82 -8.53 -8.58
N GLN A 71 5.07 -8.04 -8.58
CA GLN A 71 6.26 -8.85 -8.85
C GLN A 71 6.98 -9.20 -7.56
N LEU A 72 7.06 -10.50 -7.26
CA LEU A 72 7.68 -11.02 -6.03
C LEU A 72 9.14 -10.58 -5.83
N PHE A 73 9.91 -10.40 -6.90
CA PHE A 73 11.31 -9.99 -6.81
C PHE A 73 11.53 -8.57 -6.30
N THR A 74 10.54 -7.70 -6.43
CA THR A 74 10.64 -6.30 -5.97
C THR A 74 10.72 -6.19 -4.45
N VAL A 75 10.27 -7.23 -3.73
CA VAL A 75 10.40 -7.32 -2.27
C VAL A 75 11.88 -7.30 -1.86
N PHE A 76 12.78 -7.78 -2.73
CA PHE A 76 14.23 -7.74 -2.55
C PHE A 76 14.88 -6.54 -3.27
N ALA A 77 14.30 -5.35 -3.14
CA ALA A 77 14.80 -4.13 -3.79
C ALA A 77 16.29 -3.85 -3.49
N GLN A 78 16.76 -4.24 -2.30
CA GLN A 78 18.18 -4.22 -1.95
C GLN A 78 18.77 -5.63 -1.95
N ALA A 79 19.97 -5.79 -2.53
CA ALA A 79 20.69 -7.06 -2.53
C ALA A 79 20.99 -7.59 -1.10
N SER A 80 21.20 -6.69 -0.13
CA SER A 80 21.37 -7.04 1.28
C SER A 80 20.19 -7.80 1.88
N ASN A 81 18.98 -7.60 1.34
CA ASN A 81 17.78 -8.29 1.83
C ASN A 81 17.80 -9.79 1.56
N PHE A 82 18.54 -10.26 0.55
CA PHE A 82 18.73 -11.70 0.30
C PHE A 82 19.44 -12.44 1.44
N PHE A 83 20.26 -11.73 2.22
CA PHE A 83 20.99 -12.30 3.36
C PHE A 83 20.38 -11.92 4.72
N ASN A 84 19.23 -11.25 4.72
CA ASN A 84 18.60 -10.72 5.92
C ASN A 84 17.43 -11.63 6.39
N LEU A 85 17.68 -12.48 7.38
CA LEU A 85 16.65 -13.38 7.93
C LEU A 85 15.41 -12.64 8.46
N ARG A 86 15.58 -11.40 8.96
CA ARG A 86 14.44 -10.57 9.42
C ARG A 86 13.58 -10.14 8.24
N HIS A 87 14.16 -9.98 7.06
CA HIS A 87 13.42 -9.67 5.85
C HIS A 87 12.55 -10.86 5.39
N TYR A 88 13.09 -12.08 5.42
CA TYR A 88 12.30 -13.28 5.14
C TYR A 88 11.14 -13.45 6.13
N ARG A 89 11.39 -13.19 7.41
CA ARG A 89 10.34 -13.20 8.43
C ARG A 89 9.24 -12.19 8.14
N LEU A 90 9.60 -10.97 7.72
CA LEU A 90 8.65 -9.94 7.29
C LEU A 90 7.78 -10.44 6.14
N VAL A 91 8.38 -10.98 5.08
CA VAL A 91 7.66 -11.49 3.90
C VAL A 91 6.71 -12.63 4.28
N PHE A 92 7.18 -13.56 5.08
CA PHE A 92 6.35 -14.67 5.59
C PHE A 92 5.15 -14.15 6.41
N ASP A 93 5.39 -13.20 7.30
CA ASP A 93 4.33 -12.61 8.12
C ASP A 93 3.33 -11.80 7.28
N ILE A 94 3.74 -11.12 6.22
CA ILE A 94 2.82 -10.45 5.28
C ILE A 94 1.89 -11.49 4.62
N LEU A 95 2.43 -12.58 4.11
CA LEU A 95 1.63 -13.65 3.50
C LEU A 95 0.68 -14.30 4.51
N ARG A 96 1.16 -14.55 5.73
CA ARG A 96 0.37 -15.09 6.83
C ARG A 96 -0.76 -14.14 7.24
N LEU A 97 -0.47 -12.84 7.36
CA LEU A 97 -1.44 -11.79 7.66
C LEU A 97 -2.56 -11.76 6.62
N ASN A 98 -2.20 -11.72 5.33
CA ASN A 98 -3.16 -11.71 4.23
C ASN A 98 -4.07 -12.95 4.25
N ARG A 99 -3.51 -14.13 4.51
CA ARG A 99 -4.30 -15.37 4.64
C ARG A 99 -5.22 -15.31 5.84
N ARG A 100 -4.72 -14.86 7.00
CA ARG A 100 -5.49 -14.78 8.25
C ARG A 100 -6.62 -13.76 8.15
N ALA A 101 -6.36 -12.60 7.58
CA ALA A 101 -7.37 -11.56 7.34
C ALA A 101 -8.51 -12.08 6.44
N LYS A 102 -8.19 -12.76 5.35
CA LYS A 102 -9.20 -13.39 4.48
C LYS A 102 -10.05 -14.44 5.21
N GLN A 103 -9.45 -15.25 6.08
CA GLN A 103 -10.19 -16.24 6.89
C GLN A 103 -11.16 -15.54 7.87
N LEU A 104 -10.73 -14.48 8.56
CA LEU A 104 -11.58 -13.72 9.48
C LEU A 104 -12.75 -13.06 8.75
N LEU A 105 -12.48 -12.44 7.60
CA LEU A 105 -13.53 -11.85 6.76
C LEU A 105 -14.55 -12.89 6.29
N ALA A 106 -14.09 -14.04 5.83
CA ALA A 106 -14.97 -15.13 5.37
C ALA A 106 -15.82 -15.72 6.52
N ALA A 107 -15.27 -15.73 7.74
CA ALA A 107 -15.98 -16.22 8.92
C ALA A 107 -16.92 -15.17 9.55
N GLY A 108 -16.86 -13.91 9.10
CA GLY A 108 -17.59 -12.80 9.73
C GLY A 108 -17.17 -12.51 11.18
N ALA A 109 -16.01 -13.04 11.60
CA ALA A 109 -15.49 -12.98 12.95
C ALA A 109 -14.33 -11.99 13.04
N LEU A 110 -14.65 -10.69 13.15
CA LEU A 110 -13.61 -9.68 13.34
C LEU A 110 -13.13 -9.69 14.80
N PRO A 111 -11.81 -9.57 15.04
CA PRO A 111 -11.25 -9.46 16.38
C PRO A 111 -11.80 -8.23 17.09
N THR A 112 -12.04 -8.34 18.39
CA THR A 112 -12.36 -7.22 19.27
C THR A 112 -11.08 -6.65 19.87
N GLY A 113 -11.03 -5.33 20.06
CA GLY A 113 -9.86 -4.64 20.60
C GLY A 113 -8.98 -3.96 19.55
N SER A 114 -7.75 -3.64 19.92
CA SER A 114 -6.83 -2.96 19.02
C SER A 114 -6.17 -3.94 18.02
N LEU A 115 -5.84 -3.45 16.83
CA LEU A 115 -5.06 -4.22 15.86
C LEU A 115 -3.72 -4.68 16.45
N GLY A 116 -3.08 -3.83 17.25
CA GLY A 116 -1.80 -4.15 17.89
C GLY A 116 -1.89 -5.35 18.83
N ASP A 117 -2.91 -5.38 19.70
CA ASP A 117 -3.12 -6.49 20.64
C ASP A 117 -3.40 -7.80 19.90
N TRP A 118 -4.22 -7.73 18.85
CA TRP A 118 -4.50 -8.89 18.02
C TRP A 118 -3.24 -9.42 17.33
N LEU A 119 -2.41 -8.56 16.75
CA LEU A 119 -1.16 -8.98 16.10
C LEU A 119 -0.20 -9.65 17.08
N VAL A 120 -0.12 -9.14 18.31
CA VAL A 120 0.68 -9.73 19.38
C VAL A 120 0.12 -11.10 19.78
N ALA A 121 -1.19 -11.21 19.98
CA ALA A 121 -1.86 -12.47 20.33
C ALA A 121 -1.70 -13.54 19.23
N GLU A 122 -1.74 -13.16 17.97
CA GLU A 122 -1.48 -14.07 16.83
C GLU A 122 0.01 -14.39 16.64
N GLY A 123 0.92 -13.75 17.40
CA GLY A 123 2.37 -14.00 17.35
C GLY A 123 3.05 -13.44 16.10
N PHE A 124 2.56 -12.34 15.56
CA PHE A 124 3.22 -11.62 14.47
C PHE A 124 4.49 -10.90 14.95
N SER A 125 5.47 -10.77 14.06
CA SER A 125 6.75 -10.14 14.38
C SER A 125 6.65 -8.62 14.50
N ARG A 126 7.61 -8.05 15.25
CA ARG A 126 7.81 -6.60 15.30
C ARG A 126 8.18 -6.03 13.93
N GLU A 127 8.88 -6.81 13.11
CA GLU A 127 9.24 -6.46 11.74
C GLU A 127 8.00 -6.18 10.89
N LEU A 128 6.96 -7.02 10.99
CA LEU A 128 5.69 -6.77 10.30
C LEU A 128 5.08 -5.43 10.72
N MET A 129 5.05 -5.15 12.01
CA MET A 129 4.48 -3.90 12.52
C MET A 129 5.28 -2.69 12.07
N SER A 130 6.59 -2.66 12.33
CA SER A 130 7.43 -1.47 12.15
C SER A 130 7.83 -1.21 10.70
N ARG A 131 7.93 -2.26 9.86
CA ARG A 131 8.44 -2.16 8.48
C ARG A 131 7.37 -2.31 7.40
N TYR A 132 6.15 -2.67 7.77
CA TYR A 132 5.03 -2.82 6.85
C TYR A 132 3.78 -2.08 7.30
N LEU A 133 3.17 -2.50 8.42
CA LEU A 133 1.86 -1.99 8.82
C LEU A 133 1.87 -0.51 9.24
N LEU A 134 2.82 -0.10 10.09
CA LEU A 134 2.89 1.28 10.55
C LEU A 134 3.20 2.27 9.42
N PRO A 135 4.19 2.03 8.54
CA PRO A 135 4.41 2.89 7.38
C PRO A 135 3.20 2.94 6.44
N MET A 136 2.57 1.81 6.17
CA MET A 136 1.39 1.74 5.30
C MET A 136 0.19 2.46 5.91
N ALA A 137 -0.06 2.28 7.21
CA ALA A 137 -1.12 2.97 7.93
C ALA A 137 -0.88 4.49 7.95
N GLY A 138 0.35 4.92 8.23
CA GLY A 138 0.73 6.33 8.18
C GLY A 138 0.49 6.97 6.82
N LEU A 139 0.78 6.25 5.75
CA LEU A 139 0.53 6.71 4.38
C LEU A 139 -0.98 6.81 4.07
N ILE A 140 -1.76 5.78 4.40
CA ILE A 140 -3.19 5.71 4.06
C ILE A 140 -4.00 6.75 4.85
N TRP A 141 -3.72 6.89 6.13
CA TRP A 141 -4.47 7.80 7.01
C TRP A 141 -3.80 9.15 7.23
N SER A 142 -2.66 9.41 6.57
CA SER A 142 -1.91 10.67 6.69
C SER A 142 -1.66 11.09 8.15
N CYS A 143 -1.39 10.12 9.00
CA CYS A 143 -1.17 10.32 10.43
C CYS A 143 0.15 9.71 10.89
N SER A 144 0.68 10.25 12.01
CA SER A 144 1.84 9.61 12.63
C SER A 144 1.46 8.22 13.14
N PRO A 145 2.18 7.16 12.75
CA PRO A 145 1.89 5.80 13.19
C PRO A 145 2.14 5.55 14.68
N LEU A 146 2.65 6.56 15.40
CA LEU A 146 2.97 6.50 16.84
C LEU A 146 1.96 7.28 17.72
N LYS A 147 0.85 7.74 17.13
CA LYS A 147 -0.22 8.45 17.86
C LYS A 147 -1.47 7.62 17.98
#